data_1bba1b47c26981d1187257609147c558
#
_entry.id   1bba1b47c26981d1187257609147c558
#
_cell.length_a   1.000
_cell.length_b   1.000
_cell.length_c   1.000
_cell.angle_alpha   90.00
_cell.angle_beta   90.00
_cell.angle_gamma   90.00
#
_symmetry.space_group_name_H-M   'P 1'
#
loop_
_entity.id
_entity.type
_entity.pdbx_description
1 polymer ?
#
loop_
_entity_poly.entity_id
_entity_poly.type
_entity_poly.pdbx_seq_one_letter_code
_entity_poly.pdbx_strand_id
1 'polypeptide(L)' 'MGALYDLLLADEYRTTIYAHDESDAWEIANRWYNNPEQAKIKLHEEQV' A
#
# COMPACT_ATOMS: atom_id res chain seq x y z
N MET A 1 -15.18 -6.86 -1.01
CA MET A 1 -14.12 -7.40 -1.87
C MET A 1 -12.84 -6.63 -1.70
N GLY A 2 -11.74 -7.33 -1.64
CA GLY A 2 -10.45 -6.70 -1.47
C GLY A 2 -9.68 -6.55 -2.76
N ALA A 3 -8.56 -5.87 -2.68
CA ALA A 3 -7.65 -5.70 -3.79
C ALA A 3 -6.22 -5.66 -3.26
N LEU A 4 -5.27 -5.83 -4.16
CA LEU A 4 -3.86 -5.72 -3.82
C LEU A 4 -3.41 -4.28 -4.05
N TYR A 5 -2.69 -3.76 -3.08
CA TYR A 5 -2.14 -2.41 -3.16
C TYR A 5 -0.64 -2.47 -2.94
N ASP A 6 0.10 -1.75 -3.77
CA ASP A 6 1.55 -1.65 -3.62
C ASP A 6 1.88 -0.52 -2.65
N LEU A 7 2.69 -0.84 -1.66
CA LEU A 7 3.22 0.15 -0.73
C LEU A 7 4.58 0.60 -1.19
N LEU A 8 4.75 1.91 -1.35
CA LEU A 8 6.01 2.50 -1.75
C LEU A 8 6.47 3.46 -0.66
N LEU A 9 7.75 3.43 -0.35
CA LEU A 9 8.37 4.37 0.57
C LEU A 9 9.46 5.11 -0.19
N ALA A 10 9.36 6.43 -0.21
CA ALA A 10 10.30 7.27 -0.95
C ALA A 10 10.40 6.84 -2.42
N ASP A 11 9.25 6.55 -3.01
CA ASP A 11 9.10 6.09 -4.39
C ASP A 11 9.70 4.72 -4.69
N GLU A 12 10.09 3.98 -3.66
CA GLU A 12 10.59 2.63 -3.81
C GLU A 12 9.55 1.62 -3.36
N TYR A 13 9.32 0.61 -4.18
CA TYR A 13 8.44 -0.48 -3.84
C TYR A 13 8.96 -1.22 -2.60
N ARG A 14 8.07 -1.47 -1.65
CA ARG A 14 8.42 -2.23 -0.44
C ARG A 14 7.67 -3.53 -0.33
N THR A 15 6.36 -3.48 -0.49
CA THR A 15 5.54 -4.68 -0.32
C THR A 15 4.19 -4.48 -0.98
N THR A 16 3.45 -5.56 -1.09
CA THR A 16 2.08 -5.53 -1.57
C THR A 16 1.16 -5.87 -0.41
N ILE A 17 0.09 -5.10 -0.26
CA ILE A 17 -0.86 -5.23 0.83
C ILE A 17 -2.21 -5.64 0.25
N TYR A 18 -2.84 -6.65 0.85
CA TYR A 18 -4.21 -6.99 0.53
C TYR A 18 -5.13 -6.20 1.45
N ALA A 19 -6.00 -5.41 0.90
CA ALA A 19 -6.89 -4.56 1.66
C ALA A 19 -8.24 -4.43 0.99
N HIS A 20 -9.23 -4.01 1.75
CA HIS A 20 -10.60 -3.84 1.27
C HIS A 20 -10.70 -2.70 0.27
N ASP A 21 -10.03 -1.62 0.59
CA ASP A 21 -9.98 -0.41 -0.25
C ASP A 21 -8.72 0.37 0.11
N GLU A 22 -8.56 1.52 -0.51
CA GLU A 22 -7.37 2.34 -0.30
C GLU A 22 -7.25 2.82 1.14
N SER A 23 -8.36 3.21 1.75
CA SER A 23 -8.36 3.62 3.16
C SER A 23 -7.85 2.53 4.07
N ASP A 24 -8.30 1.30 3.82
CA ASP A 24 -7.88 0.15 4.60
C ASP A 24 -6.38 -0.11 4.40
N ALA A 25 -5.92 0.03 3.15
CA ALA A 25 -4.50 -0.12 2.86
C ALA A 25 -3.65 0.89 3.63
N TRP A 26 -4.11 2.14 3.73
CA TRP A 26 -3.41 3.15 4.50
C TRP A 26 -3.38 2.82 5.99
N GLU A 27 -4.46 2.27 6.53
CA GLU A 27 -4.47 1.83 7.93
C GLU A 27 -3.43 0.74 8.18
N ILE A 28 -3.35 -0.22 7.27
CA ILE A 28 -2.37 -1.29 7.38
C ILE A 28 -0.96 -0.72 7.29
N ALA A 29 -0.73 0.19 6.36
CA ALA A 29 0.57 0.82 6.19
C ALA A 29 1.00 1.59 7.44
N ASN A 30 0.07 2.32 8.05
CA ASN A 30 0.35 3.07 9.27
C ASN A 30 0.70 2.15 10.44
N ARG A 31 0.14 0.96 10.43
CA ARG A 31 0.41 -0.03 11.47
C ARG A 31 1.81 -0.61 11.35
N TRP A 32 2.26 -0.77 10.11
CA TRP A 32 3.56 -1.41 9.82
C TRP A 32 4.71 -0.41 9.76
N TYR A 33 4.42 0.84 9.41
CA TYR A 33 5.45 1.86 9.20
C TYR A 33 5.06 3.13 9.96
N ASN A 34 6.03 3.69 10.68
CA ASN A 34 5.78 4.87 11.51
C ASN A 34 5.97 6.19 10.78
N ASN A 35 6.21 6.15 9.48
CA ASN A 35 6.49 7.36 8.73
C ASN A 35 5.60 7.48 7.51
N PRO A 36 4.33 7.80 7.70
CA PRO A 36 3.37 7.86 6.59
C PRO A 36 3.63 8.98 5.59
N GLU A 37 4.42 9.96 5.94
CA GLU A 37 4.69 11.10 5.05
C GLU A 37 5.38 10.68 3.77
N GLN A 38 6.19 9.64 3.81
CA GLN A 38 6.91 9.15 2.65
C GLN A 38 6.25 7.94 2.00
N ALA A 39 5.14 7.50 2.56
CA ALA A 39 4.46 6.33 2.05
C ALA A 39 3.49 6.70 0.94
N LYS A 40 3.43 5.84 -0.07
CA LYS A 40 2.45 5.95 -1.14
C LYS A 40 1.77 4.62 -1.34
N ILE A 41 0.50 4.65 -1.62
CA ILE A 41 -0.30 3.45 -1.89
C ILE A 41 -0.80 3.53 -3.31
N LYS A 42 -0.54 2.50 -4.09
CA LYS A 42 -1.02 2.39 -5.47
C LYS A 42 -1.73 1.07 -5.66
N LEU A 43 -2.77 1.09 -6.46
CA LEU A 43 -3.44 -0.15 -6.83
C LEU A 43 -2.47 -1.03 -7.60
N HIS A 44 -2.32 -2.27 -7.14
CA HIS A 44 -1.44 -3.22 -7.81
C HIS A 44 -2.05 -3.64 -9.14
N GLU A 45 -1.33 -3.44 -10.21
CA GLU A 45 -1.77 -3.86 -11.53
C GLU A 45 -0.97 -5.08 -11.95
N GLU A 46 -1.68 -6.17 -12.19
CA GLU A 46 -1.04 -7.34 -12.76
C GLU A 46 -0.90 -7.11 -14.26
N GLN A 47 0.32 -7.22 -14.72
CA GLN A 47 0.57 -7.22 -16.14
C GLN A 47 0.54 -8.64 -16.65
N VAL A 48 -0.35 -8.86 -17.56
CA VAL A 48 -0.50 -10.16 -18.19
C VAL A 48 0.40 -10.25 -19.38
#